data_ee1821ef5f4fcea103c9f614c3aeaaf7
#
_entry.id   ee1821ef5f4fcea103c9f614c3aeaaf7
#
_cell.length_a   1.000
_cell.length_b   1.000
_cell.length_c   1.000
_cell.angle_alpha   90.00
_cell.angle_beta   90.00
_cell.angle_gamma   90.00
#
_symmetry.space_group_name_H-M   'P 1'
#
loop_
_entity.id
_entity.type
_entity.pdbx_description
1 polymer ?
#
loop_
_entity_poly.entity_id
_entity_poly.type
_entity_poly.pdbx_seq_one_letter_code
_entity_poly.pdbx_strand_id
1 'polypeptide(L)'
;MKVKLFNADDYSYSDRVFKMMFYQISHSEMIIRSQKRDGVNESNIDIYLGDVIYQELPCRMDGLSFRKPTPEDIAYLHRKTNLSVSDDNVIVLISGNKVYYAIASVIDIAENKMDRMELPLHIFLHESNCD
;
A
#
# COMPACT_ATOMS: atom_id res chain seq x y z
N MET A 1 -4.88 -13.01 9.88
CA MET A 1 -4.47 -13.22 8.48
C MET A 1 -3.12 -12.60 8.23
N LYS A 2 -2.33 -13.23 7.46
CA LYS A 2 -1.00 -12.71 7.13
C LYS A 2 -1.00 -12.07 5.75
N VAL A 3 -0.01 -11.24 5.51
CA VAL A 3 0.22 -10.70 4.18
C VAL A 3 0.46 -11.86 3.23
N LYS A 4 -0.35 -11.91 2.20
CA LYS A 4 -0.29 -12.96 1.24
C LYS A 4 0.87 -12.71 0.31
N LEU A 5 1.70 -13.66 0.12
CA LEU A 5 2.72 -13.77 -0.93
C LEU A 5 3.10 -12.49 -1.67
N PHE A 6 3.14 -11.36 -0.97
CA PHE A 6 3.55 -10.12 -1.59
C PHE A 6 5.07 -10.16 -1.80
N ASN A 7 5.48 -10.06 -3.04
CA ASN A 7 6.90 -9.98 -3.36
C ASN A 7 7.23 -8.53 -3.74
N ALA A 8 7.92 -7.84 -2.83
CA ALA A 8 8.26 -6.44 -3.00
C ALA A 8 9.01 -6.18 -4.31
N ASP A 9 9.83 -7.11 -4.74
CA ASP A 9 10.65 -6.93 -5.94
C ASP A 9 9.86 -6.94 -7.24
N ASP A 10 8.62 -7.42 -7.21
CA ASP A 10 7.77 -7.50 -8.39
C ASP A 10 7.14 -6.15 -8.78
N TYR A 11 7.21 -5.15 -7.90
CA TYR A 11 6.47 -3.91 -8.09
C TYR A 11 7.41 -2.71 -8.04
N SER A 12 7.51 -2.01 -9.17
CA SER A 12 8.30 -0.80 -9.26
C SER A 12 7.69 0.10 -10.33
N TYR A 13 7.39 1.34 -9.95
CA TYR A 13 6.67 2.28 -10.81
C TYR A 13 7.37 3.64 -10.76
N SER A 14 8.46 3.79 -11.52
CA SER A 14 9.27 4.99 -11.45
C SER A 14 8.64 6.21 -12.14
N ASP A 15 7.70 5.97 -13.04
CA ASP A 15 7.10 7.02 -13.87
C ASP A 15 5.63 7.28 -13.52
N ARG A 16 5.19 6.84 -12.37
CA ARG A 16 3.81 7.02 -11.92
C ARG A 16 3.75 7.86 -10.66
N VAL A 17 2.65 8.61 -10.53
CA VAL A 17 2.39 9.41 -9.33
C VAL A 17 1.28 8.71 -8.56
N PHE A 18 1.52 8.45 -7.28
CA PHE A 18 0.57 7.80 -6.40
C PHE A 18 0.03 8.79 -5.38
N LYS A 19 -1.27 8.75 -5.15
CA LYS A 19 -1.94 9.60 -4.17
C LYS A 19 -2.83 8.75 -3.28
N MET A 20 -2.94 9.17 -2.03
CA MET A 20 -3.89 8.57 -1.10
C MET A 20 -5.30 8.89 -1.59
N MET A 21 -6.09 7.87 -1.90
CA MET A 21 -7.43 8.03 -2.43
C MET A 21 -8.51 7.73 -1.41
N PHE A 22 -8.21 6.91 -0.42
CA PHE A 22 -9.21 6.44 0.51
C PHE A 22 -8.52 5.95 1.78
N TYR A 23 -9.08 6.34 2.92
CA TYR A 23 -8.64 5.81 4.21
C TYR A 23 -9.87 5.75 5.11
N GLN A 24 -10.24 4.55 5.51
CA GLN A 24 -11.39 4.34 6.37
C GLN A 24 -10.92 3.77 7.71
N ILE A 25 -10.98 4.60 8.73
CA ILE A 25 -10.47 4.25 10.06
C ILE A 25 -11.27 3.10 10.67
N SER A 26 -12.59 3.11 10.50
CA SER A 26 -13.45 2.09 11.11
C SER A 26 -13.16 0.68 10.61
N HIS A 27 -12.61 0.54 9.40
CA HIS A 27 -12.24 -0.75 8.82
C HIS A 27 -10.74 -0.90 8.67
N SER A 28 -9.97 0.08 9.10
CA SER A 28 -8.50 0.07 9.01
C SER A 28 -8.01 -0.22 7.60
N GLU A 29 -8.64 0.41 6.61
CA GLU A 29 -8.33 0.19 5.19
C GLU A 29 -7.85 1.45 4.53
N MET A 30 -6.98 1.30 3.53
CA MET A 30 -6.60 2.43 2.71
C MET A 30 -6.30 2.01 1.28
N ILE A 31 -6.50 2.92 0.34
CA ILE A 31 -6.16 2.74 -1.06
C ILE A 31 -5.31 3.90 -1.53
N ILE A 32 -4.20 3.56 -2.14
CA ILE A 32 -3.29 4.51 -2.78
C ILE A 32 -3.38 4.22 -4.28
N ARG A 33 -3.59 5.26 -5.07
CA ARG A 33 -3.82 5.07 -6.51
C ARG A 33 -2.90 5.93 -7.34
N SER A 34 -2.37 5.34 -8.41
CA SER A 34 -1.86 6.06 -9.56
C SER A 34 -2.94 6.05 -10.62
N GLN A 35 -3.53 7.22 -10.90
CA GLN A 35 -4.68 7.33 -11.80
C GLN A 35 -4.28 7.16 -13.26
N LYS A 36 -5.18 6.56 -14.02
CA LYS A 36 -5.04 6.52 -15.48
C LYS A 36 -5.09 7.93 -16.04
N ARG A 37 -4.35 8.16 -17.10
CA ARG A 37 -4.28 9.43 -17.79
C ARG A 37 -4.27 9.16 -19.29
N ASP A 38 -5.23 9.74 -19.98
CA ASP A 38 -5.37 9.54 -21.42
C ASP A 38 -4.06 9.83 -22.15
N GLY A 39 -3.65 8.89 -22.99
CA GLY A 39 -2.45 9.03 -23.79
C GLY A 39 -1.14 8.77 -23.05
N VAL A 40 -1.20 8.51 -21.75
CA VAL A 40 -0.01 8.25 -20.93
C VAL A 40 -0.12 6.91 -20.23
N ASN A 41 -1.12 6.74 -19.39
CA ASN A 41 -1.40 5.48 -18.67
C ASN A 41 -2.86 5.14 -18.85
N GLU A 42 -3.12 3.98 -19.48
CA GLU A 42 -4.49 3.58 -19.80
C GLU A 42 -5.21 2.93 -18.62
N SER A 43 -4.51 2.65 -17.54
CA SER A 43 -5.08 1.99 -16.38
C SER A 43 -4.62 2.66 -15.09
N ASN A 44 -5.40 2.43 -14.03
CA ASN A 44 -5.01 2.77 -12.67
C ASN A 44 -4.16 1.65 -12.09
N ILE A 45 -3.25 2.01 -11.20
CA ILE A 45 -2.60 1.07 -10.30
C ILE A 45 -3.14 1.38 -8.89
N ASP A 46 -3.80 0.42 -8.28
CA ASP A 46 -4.34 0.57 -6.92
C ASP A 46 -3.59 -0.31 -5.95
N ILE A 47 -3.15 0.29 -4.85
CA ILE A 47 -2.51 -0.42 -3.75
C ILE A 47 -3.49 -0.40 -2.59
N TYR A 48 -3.98 -1.58 -2.22
CA TYR A 48 -4.89 -1.76 -1.09
C TYR A 48 -4.11 -2.26 0.12
N LEU A 49 -4.30 -1.61 1.26
CA LEU A 49 -3.78 -2.07 2.54
C LEU A 49 -4.95 -2.31 3.48
N GLY A 50 -4.98 -3.49 4.10
CA GLY A 50 -6.01 -3.87 5.05
C GLY A 50 -5.43 -4.17 6.41
N ASP A 51 -6.24 -4.03 7.44
CA ASP A 51 -5.81 -4.17 8.83
C ASP A 51 -4.62 -3.27 9.12
N VAL A 52 -4.71 -2.02 8.70
CA VAL A 52 -3.65 -1.04 8.90
C VAL A 52 -3.67 -0.59 10.36
N ILE A 53 -2.58 -0.83 11.08
CA ILE A 53 -2.46 -0.41 12.47
C ILE A 53 -1.52 0.77 12.64
N TYR A 54 -0.74 1.07 11.61
CA TYR A 54 0.15 2.21 11.63
C TYR A 54 0.54 2.55 10.20
N GLN A 55 0.65 3.82 9.88
CA GLN A 55 1.20 4.26 8.60
C GLN A 55 1.83 5.63 8.76
N GLU A 56 2.88 5.89 7.99
CA GLU A 56 3.52 7.19 7.91
C GLU A 56 3.76 7.52 6.45
N LEU A 57 2.66 7.58 5.69
CA LEU A 57 2.72 7.78 4.25
C LEU A 57 2.35 9.22 3.90
N PRO A 58 3.03 9.82 2.93
CA PRO A 58 2.64 11.15 2.45
C PRO A 58 1.39 11.06 1.58
N CYS A 59 0.75 12.19 1.34
CA CYS A 59 -0.43 12.22 0.48
C CYS A 59 -0.10 11.96 -0.99
N ARG A 60 1.16 12.15 -1.38
CA ARG A 60 1.60 12.01 -2.77
C ARG A 60 3.01 11.44 -2.81
N MET A 61 3.22 10.50 -3.73
CA MET A 61 4.54 9.91 -3.99
C MET A 61 4.81 9.94 -5.49
N ASP A 62 5.90 10.55 -5.90
CA ASP A 62 6.34 10.58 -7.30
C ASP A 62 7.29 9.40 -7.51
N GLY A 63 6.76 8.38 -8.18
CA GLY A 63 7.45 7.10 -8.26
C GLY A 63 7.27 6.30 -7.00
N LEU A 64 7.28 4.97 -7.14
CA LEU A 64 7.07 4.09 -6.00
C LEU A 64 7.71 2.74 -6.28
N SER A 65 8.43 2.25 -5.30
CA SER A 65 8.90 0.88 -5.29
C SER A 65 8.79 0.35 -3.87
N PHE A 66 9.03 -0.94 -3.72
CA PHE A 66 8.94 -1.63 -2.43
C PHE A 66 10.23 -2.39 -2.19
N ARG A 67 10.52 -2.67 -0.94
CA ARG A 67 11.57 -3.61 -0.58
C ARG A 67 11.17 -4.37 0.68
N LYS A 68 11.84 -5.46 0.94
CA LYS A 68 11.62 -6.21 2.16
C LYS A 68 12.13 -5.43 3.37
N PRO A 69 11.46 -5.54 4.52
CA PRO A 69 11.97 -4.88 5.72
C PRO A 69 13.28 -5.51 6.19
N THR A 70 14.13 -4.67 6.74
CA THR A 70 15.38 -5.08 7.36
C THR A 70 15.22 -5.09 8.88
N PRO A 71 16.16 -5.69 9.63
CA PRO A 71 16.11 -5.60 11.09
C PRO A 71 16.10 -4.16 11.60
N GLU A 72 16.75 -3.25 10.89
CA GLU A 72 16.74 -1.82 11.27
C GLU A 72 15.36 -1.21 11.11
N ASP A 73 14.63 -1.59 10.07
CA ASP A 73 13.25 -1.13 9.86
C ASP A 73 12.35 -1.60 10.99
N ILE A 74 12.47 -2.87 11.36
CA ILE A 74 11.68 -3.45 12.46
C ILE A 74 11.98 -2.74 13.76
N ALA A 75 13.26 -2.50 14.05
CA ALA A 75 13.66 -1.79 15.26
C ALA A 75 13.13 -0.36 15.29
N TYR A 76 13.19 0.33 14.16
CA TYR A 76 12.65 1.68 14.05
C TYR A 76 11.16 1.71 14.36
N LEU A 77 10.42 0.80 13.76
CA LEU A 77 8.96 0.77 13.94
C LEU A 77 8.58 0.38 15.36
N HIS A 78 9.33 -0.53 15.97
CA HIS A 78 9.09 -0.89 17.36
C HIS A 78 9.31 0.31 18.28
N ARG A 79 10.37 1.08 18.06
CA ARG A 79 10.62 2.30 18.85
C ARG A 79 9.54 3.34 18.64
N LYS A 80 9.09 3.50 17.40
CA LYS A 80 8.14 4.53 17.01
C LYS A 80 6.74 4.24 17.53
N THR A 81 6.34 2.98 17.48
CA THR A 81 4.95 2.60 17.77
C THR A 81 4.78 1.86 19.09
N ASN A 82 5.86 1.36 19.64
CA ASN A 82 5.85 0.46 20.81
C ASN A 82 5.07 -0.83 20.54
N LEU A 83 4.94 -1.19 19.27
CA LEU A 83 4.28 -2.43 18.86
C LEU A 83 5.33 -3.48 18.52
N SER A 84 4.99 -4.74 18.76
CA SER A 84 5.78 -5.87 18.32
C SER A 84 5.43 -6.17 16.86
N VAL A 85 6.36 -5.98 15.95
CA VAL A 85 6.11 -6.19 14.52
C VAL A 85 7.08 -7.21 13.95
N SER A 86 6.70 -7.81 12.83
CA SER A 86 7.53 -8.80 12.15
C SER A 86 7.59 -8.47 10.66
N ASP A 87 8.46 -9.19 9.94
CA ASP A 87 8.61 -9.03 8.49
C ASP A 87 7.29 -9.20 7.75
N ASP A 88 6.39 -10.01 8.32
CA ASP A 88 5.15 -10.39 7.64
C ASP A 88 4.14 -9.26 7.54
N ASN A 89 4.23 -8.26 8.40
CA ASN A 89 3.24 -7.19 8.41
C ASN A 89 3.84 -5.79 8.27
N VAL A 90 5.11 -5.70 7.95
CA VAL A 90 5.75 -4.41 7.68
C VAL A 90 5.89 -4.22 6.17
N ILE A 91 5.40 -3.09 5.68
CA ILE A 91 5.48 -2.74 4.27
C ILE A 91 6.37 -1.53 4.14
N VAL A 92 7.42 -1.67 3.34
CA VAL A 92 8.40 -0.60 3.11
C VAL A 92 8.18 -0.05 1.70
N LEU A 93 7.85 1.24 1.63
CA LEU A 93 7.61 1.94 0.37
C LEU A 93 8.74 2.95 0.16
N ILE A 94 9.23 3.01 -1.07
CA ILE A 94 10.32 3.91 -1.43
C ILE A 94 9.84 4.83 -2.53
N SER A 95 9.98 6.13 -2.31
CA SER A 95 9.66 7.14 -3.31
C SER A 95 10.81 8.13 -3.37
N GLY A 96 11.49 8.16 -4.52
CA GLY A 96 12.71 8.92 -4.64
C GLY A 96 13.78 8.39 -3.69
N ASN A 97 14.30 9.25 -2.86
CA ASN A 97 15.31 8.86 -1.85
C ASN A 97 14.70 8.75 -0.45
N LYS A 98 13.38 8.70 -0.34
CA LYS A 98 12.69 8.63 0.94
C LYS A 98 12.06 7.27 1.15
N VAL A 99 12.03 6.83 2.40
CA VAL A 99 11.49 5.54 2.81
C VAL A 99 10.29 5.81 3.71
N TYR A 100 9.20 5.13 3.41
CA TYR A 100 7.95 5.24 4.16
C TYR A 100 7.51 3.87 4.63
N TYR A 101 6.72 3.82 5.70
CA TYR A 101 6.33 2.56 6.32
C TYR A 101 4.84 2.47 6.55
N ALA A 102 4.33 1.24 6.47
CA ALA A 102 3.01 0.90 6.96
C ALA A 102 3.09 -0.45 7.66
N ILE A 103 2.27 -0.63 8.67
CA ILE A 103 2.08 -1.91 9.34
C ILE A 103 0.66 -2.35 9.05
N ALA A 104 0.52 -3.43 8.30
CA ALA A 104 -0.77 -3.93 7.84
C ALA A 104 -0.69 -5.43 7.64
N SER A 105 -1.84 -6.10 7.72
CA SER A 105 -1.89 -7.55 7.53
C SER A 105 -2.17 -7.95 6.10
N VAL A 106 -2.68 -7.03 5.29
CA VAL A 106 -3.04 -7.31 3.90
C VAL A 106 -2.46 -6.23 3.01
N ILE A 107 -1.86 -6.66 1.90
CA ILE A 107 -1.50 -5.77 0.81
C ILE A 107 -1.90 -6.44 -0.49
N ASP A 108 -2.51 -5.68 -1.40
CA ASP A 108 -2.88 -6.15 -2.72
C ASP A 108 -2.67 -5.02 -3.72
N ILE A 109 -2.10 -5.35 -4.86
CA ILE A 109 -1.86 -4.37 -5.91
C ILE A 109 -2.58 -4.84 -7.16
N ALA A 110 -3.44 -4.00 -7.69
CA ALA A 110 -4.26 -4.35 -8.84
C ALA A 110 -4.26 -3.23 -9.87
N GLU A 111 -4.36 -3.63 -11.11
CA GLU A 111 -4.49 -2.73 -12.24
C GLU A 111 -5.93 -2.76 -12.71
N ASN A 112 -6.54 -1.61 -12.97
CA ASN A 112 -7.93 -1.55 -13.43
C ASN A 112 -8.17 -0.28 -14.24
N LYS A 113 -9.36 -0.19 -14.84
CA LYS A 113 -9.74 0.96 -15.67
C LYS A 113 -10.94 1.70 -15.10
N MET A 114 -11.16 1.58 -13.82
CA MET A 114 -12.26 2.26 -13.13
C MET A 114 -12.21 3.76 -13.35
N ASP A 115 -13.36 4.39 -13.25
CA ASP A 115 -13.43 5.83 -13.33
C ASP A 115 -12.70 6.49 -12.18
N ARG A 116 -12.41 7.77 -12.36
CA ARG A 116 -11.53 8.54 -11.52
C ARG A 116 -11.81 8.43 -10.03
N MET A 117 -13.08 8.45 -9.63
CA MET A 117 -13.48 8.39 -8.23
C MET A 117 -14.00 7.02 -7.83
N GLU A 118 -14.03 6.07 -8.73
CA GLU A 118 -14.50 4.73 -8.47
C GLU A 118 -13.39 3.92 -7.80
N LEU A 119 -13.71 3.22 -6.74
CA LEU A 119 -12.75 2.44 -5.96
C LEU A 119 -13.16 0.97 -5.94
N PRO A 120 -12.18 0.06 -5.96
CA PRO A 120 -12.46 -1.38 -6.00
C PRO A 120 -12.76 -1.96 -4.62
N LEU A 121 -13.35 -1.18 -3.72
CA LEU A 121 -13.60 -1.61 -2.35
C LEU A 121 -14.47 -2.85 -2.27
N HIS A 122 -15.46 -2.94 -3.16
CA HIS A 122 -16.36 -4.08 -3.16
C HIS A 122 -15.64 -5.40 -3.44
N ILE A 123 -14.55 -5.36 -4.19
CA ILE A 123 -13.75 -6.55 -4.49
C ILE A 123 -12.96 -6.96 -3.25
N PHE A 124 -12.26 -6.04 -2.65
CA PHE A 124 -11.41 -6.33 -1.48
C PHE A 124 -12.25 -6.72 -0.27
N LEU A 125 -13.31 -5.97 0.00
CA LEU A 125 -14.20 -6.26 1.13
C LEU A 125 -14.89 -7.61 0.98
N HIS A 126 -15.29 -7.94 -0.23
CA HIS A 126 -15.92 -9.22 -0.50
C HIS A 126 -14.97 -10.37 -0.20
N GLU A 127 -13.72 -10.26 -0.63
CA GLU A 127 -12.71 -11.28 -0.36
C GLU A 127 -12.46 -11.43 1.14
N SER A 128 -12.37 -10.32 1.86
CA SER A 128 -12.11 -10.36 3.30
C SER A 128 -13.27 -10.93 4.08
N ASN A 129 -14.48 -10.90 3.53
CA ASN A 129 -15.68 -11.41 4.19
C ASN A 129 -16.01 -12.85 3.82
N CYS A 130 -15.21 -13.48 3.02
CA CYS A 130 -15.44 -14.83 2.55
C CYS A 130 -14.89 -15.92 3.46
N ASP A 131 -14.79 -15.65 4.70
CA ASP A 131 -14.23 -16.61 5.68
C ASP A 131 -15.23 -17.69 6.06
#